data_d9597858c6e09f6929b3450c50540754
#
_entry.id   d9597858c6e09f6929b3450c50540754
#
_cell.length_a   1.000
_cell.length_b   1.000
_cell.length_c   1.000
_cell.angle_alpha   90.00
_cell.angle_beta   90.00
_cell.angle_gamma   90.00
#
_symmetry.space_group_name_H-M   'P 1'
#
loop_
_entity.id
_entity.type
_entity.pdbx_description
1 polymer ?
#
loop_
_entity_poly.entity_id
_entity_poly.type
_entity_poly.pdbx_seq_one_letter_code
_entity_poly.pdbx_strand_id
1 'polypeptide(L)'
;MRLPTCKGFSQQDGPFHFHSQGVLFMKKRNFIATSLLSALMAAGFFSAALAANPVLKIGFVGVTSGPAASWGISNQRSMETSADLINEAGGVKIGGTTYDVKIVAFDDQKDPKRAIAGMEKMAQEGIHYVVGPNVDDGAAAVRPVAEQKGIMYFPYAFPKSLYTKPASNAILGMVANYQSGPAIYKYLMKEKAIKKVAFVAANESDPLSQRDSGAVAAKAAGLQVVSANVTYQVDTTDFTPVLLPVIKTAPDLLVLSGVSPAHAPQLIRSAREMGYKGLISTETAQDANVLKEGAGKLANGFISVGGASTPQLASDKMREFVTRYKKKFGEYNDESNTKVYALAYILETLKANPKGMADVKEFQKTMDSFQAPNPYMVGDAKLKYVGMTSFGQKRQVSVPLVVNVYKDGKFETLFVAQVD
;
A
#
# COMPACT_ATOMS: atom_id res chain seq x y z
N MET A 1 17.30 -19.08 -51.17
CA MET A 1 18.69 -18.71 -51.56
C MET A 1 19.62 -19.02 -50.40
N ARG A 2 20.31 -20.12 -50.54
CA ARG A 2 21.62 -20.58 -49.99
C ARG A 2 22.11 -20.00 -48.67
N LEU A 3 22.21 -20.86 -47.67
CA LEU A 3 23.19 -20.91 -46.59
C LEU A 3 24.62 -21.07 -47.16
N PRO A 4 25.63 -20.76 -46.42
CA PRO A 4 26.75 -21.69 -46.34
C PRO A 4 27.15 -22.16 -44.95
N THR A 5 27.60 -23.35 -44.96
CA THR A 5 28.05 -24.32 -44.04
C THR A 5 29.50 -24.14 -43.53
N CYS A 6 29.75 -24.62 -42.30
CA CYS A 6 30.86 -25.45 -41.79
C CYS A 6 32.34 -25.18 -42.13
N LYS A 7 33.16 -25.32 -41.05
CA LYS A 7 34.37 -26.17 -40.84
C LYS A 7 35.03 -25.64 -39.55
N GLY A 8 35.37 -26.36 -38.50
CA GLY A 8 35.88 -27.75 -38.36
C GLY A 8 37.43 -27.75 -38.32
N PHE A 9 38.05 -28.04 -37.12
CA PHE A 9 39.36 -28.59 -36.91
C PHE A 9 39.62 -28.67 -35.42
N SER A 10 39.72 -29.77 -34.83
CA SER A 10 40.53 -30.98 -34.67
C SER A 10 41.54 -30.88 -33.55
N GLN A 11 41.42 -31.89 -32.71
CA GLN A 11 42.30 -32.36 -31.66
C GLN A 11 43.79 -32.36 -32.01
N GLN A 12 44.63 -32.20 -30.99
CA GLN A 12 45.84 -33.03 -30.90
C GLN A 12 46.22 -33.28 -29.43
N ASP A 13 46.35 -34.61 -29.20
CA ASP A 13 46.85 -35.27 -28.01
C ASP A 13 48.39 -35.18 -27.91
N GLY A 14 48.89 -35.46 -26.66
CA GLY A 14 50.19 -36.06 -26.53
C GLY A 14 50.92 -35.85 -25.18
N PRO A 15 51.33 -36.93 -24.59
CA PRO A 15 51.79 -37.00 -23.19
C PRO A 15 53.31 -36.96 -23.04
N PHE A 16 53.79 -36.91 -21.80
CA PHE A 16 55.06 -37.51 -21.34
C PHE A 16 55.35 -37.00 -19.91
N HIS A 17 55.50 -37.86 -19.06
CA HIS A 17 56.35 -38.89 -18.47
C HIS A 17 56.87 -38.49 -17.08
N PHE A 18 56.69 -39.44 -16.18
CA PHE A 18 57.35 -39.75 -14.91
C PHE A 18 58.83 -39.41 -14.82
N HIS A 19 59.27 -38.92 -13.64
CA HIS A 19 60.47 -39.50 -13.02
C HIS A 19 60.38 -39.43 -11.48
N SER A 20 60.73 -40.56 -10.94
CA SER A 20 60.76 -41.02 -9.54
C SER A 20 62.09 -40.67 -8.88
N GLN A 21 62.03 -40.81 -7.58
CA GLN A 21 63.09 -41.25 -6.64
C GLN A 21 63.97 -40.19 -5.93
N GLY A 22 63.94 -40.37 -4.64
CA GLY A 22 64.95 -39.82 -3.72
C GLY A 22 64.58 -40.07 -2.25
N VAL A 23 64.69 -41.36 -1.84
CA VAL A 23 64.71 -41.72 -0.40
C VAL A 23 66.03 -41.38 0.18
N LEU A 24 66.08 -40.66 1.33
CA LEU A 24 67.22 -40.74 2.21
C LEU A 24 66.76 -40.77 3.68
N PHE A 25 67.30 -41.78 4.32
CA PHE A 25 67.09 -42.20 5.72
C PHE A 25 67.92 -41.40 6.70
N MET A 26 67.47 -41.45 8.00
CA MET A 26 68.21 -41.30 9.29
C MET A 26 68.40 -39.86 9.81
N LYS A 27 67.94 -39.56 11.03
CA LYS A 27 68.41 -40.09 12.34
C LYS A 27 67.47 -39.72 13.47
N LYS A 28 67.13 -40.67 14.33
CA LYS A 28 66.56 -40.46 15.67
C LYS A 28 67.54 -39.70 16.53
N ARG A 29 67.07 -38.66 17.22
CA ARG A 29 67.62 -38.25 18.55
C ARG A 29 66.50 -37.67 19.38
N ASN A 30 66.30 -38.25 20.54
CA ASN A 30 65.39 -37.92 21.60
C ASN A 30 65.64 -36.47 22.10
N PHE A 31 64.53 -35.75 22.29
CA PHE A 31 64.42 -34.72 23.33
C PHE A 31 63.02 -34.78 23.90
N ILE A 32 62.95 -35.39 25.08
CA ILE A 32 61.86 -35.27 26.04
C ILE A 32 62.07 -33.89 26.72
N ALA A 33 61.08 -33.13 26.83
CA ALA A 33 60.77 -32.04 27.75
C ALA A 33 60.32 -30.78 26.97
N THR A 34 59.04 -30.60 26.88
CA THR A 34 58.25 -29.37 27.13
C THR A 34 56.79 -29.58 26.64
N SER A 35 56.15 -30.50 27.29
CA SER A 35 54.71 -30.68 27.12
C SER A 35 53.98 -30.17 28.38
N LEU A 36 53.87 -28.83 28.53
CA LEU A 36 53.03 -28.25 29.63
C LEU A 36 52.65 -26.76 29.42
N LEU A 37 52.70 -26.23 28.19
CA LEU A 37 52.31 -24.80 27.98
C LEU A 37 51.53 -24.53 26.69
N SER A 38 50.85 -25.51 26.13
CA SER A 38 49.99 -25.34 24.93
C SER A 38 48.50 -25.72 25.13
N ALA A 39 48.07 -25.88 26.37
CA ALA A 39 46.68 -26.23 26.70
C ALA A 39 45.80 -25.06 27.18
N LEU A 40 46.27 -23.79 27.06
CA LEU A 40 45.51 -22.63 27.55
C LEU A 40 45.20 -21.56 26.51
N MET A 41 45.30 -21.86 25.21
CA MET A 41 44.88 -20.94 24.14
C MET A 41 43.84 -21.56 23.16
N ALA A 42 43.16 -22.62 23.59
CA ALA A 42 41.98 -23.13 22.87
C ALA A 42 40.65 -22.72 23.58
N ALA A 43 40.70 -21.70 24.47
CA ALA A 43 39.50 -21.11 25.05
C ALA A 43 38.93 -20.06 24.09
N GLY A 44 38.14 -20.53 23.16
CA GLY A 44 36.91 -19.89 22.74
C GLY A 44 36.96 -18.53 22.06
N PHE A 45 37.40 -18.44 20.83
CA PHE A 45 36.62 -17.63 19.91
C PHE A 45 35.38 -18.45 19.46
N PHE A 46 34.46 -18.76 20.36
CA PHE A 46 33.06 -18.90 20.00
C PHE A 46 32.61 -17.47 19.62
N SER A 47 32.96 -17.03 18.41
CA SER A 47 32.11 -16.07 17.74
C SER A 47 30.75 -16.76 17.69
N ALA A 48 29.85 -16.39 18.63
CA ALA A 48 28.44 -16.63 18.42
C ALA A 48 28.14 -15.97 17.07
N ALA A 49 28.12 -16.76 16.01
CA ALA A 49 27.52 -16.34 14.76
C ALA A 49 26.13 -15.91 15.20
N LEU A 50 25.86 -14.60 15.24
CA LEU A 50 24.54 -14.07 15.46
C LEU A 50 23.72 -14.73 14.34
N ALA A 51 22.95 -15.74 14.72
CA ALA A 51 22.05 -16.42 13.80
C ALA A 51 21.18 -15.32 13.21
N ALA A 52 21.18 -15.17 11.90
CA ALA A 52 20.31 -14.23 11.22
C ALA A 52 18.86 -14.47 11.65
N ASN A 53 18.13 -13.41 11.90
CA ASN A 53 16.72 -13.52 12.27
C ASN A 53 15.96 -14.35 11.22
N PRO A 54 15.04 -15.23 11.62
CA PRO A 54 14.10 -15.84 10.67
C PRO A 54 13.29 -14.75 9.97
N VAL A 55 12.89 -15.02 8.74
CA VAL A 55 12.19 -14.04 7.89
C VAL A 55 10.68 -14.21 8.02
N LEU A 56 10.00 -13.15 8.42
CA LEU A 56 8.54 -13.02 8.33
C LEU A 56 8.19 -12.39 6.97
N LYS A 57 7.60 -13.18 6.08
CA LYS A 57 7.12 -12.68 4.78
C LYS A 57 5.73 -12.07 4.93
N ILE A 58 5.54 -10.88 4.39
CA ILE A 58 4.23 -10.20 4.25
C ILE A 58 4.01 -9.95 2.76
N GLY A 59 2.83 -10.31 2.26
CA GLY A 59 2.48 -10.17 0.86
C GLY A 59 1.99 -8.77 0.50
N PHE A 60 2.22 -8.39 -0.73
CA PHE A 60 1.54 -7.29 -1.40
C PHE A 60 1.01 -7.79 -2.75
N VAL A 61 -0.29 -7.62 -2.99
CA VAL A 61 -0.93 -7.86 -4.29
C VAL A 61 -1.64 -6.57 -4.66
N GLY A 62 -1.26 -5.94 -5.76
CA GLY A 62 -1.88 -4.67 -6.15
C GLY A 62 -1.34 -4.10 -7.45
N VAL A 63 -1.99 -3.05 -7.93
CA VAL A 63 -1.71 -2.43 -9.22
C VAL A 63 -0.45 -1.57 -9.17
N THR A 64 0.64 -2.02 -9.80
CA THR A 64 1.90 -1.24 -9.88
C THR A 64 2.28 -0.84 -11.30
N SER A 65 1.39 -1.11 -12.27
CA SER A 65 1.52 -0.69 -13.66
C SER A 65 0.19 -0.13 -14.20
N GLY A 66 0.26 0.62 -15.32
CA GLY A 66 -0.91 1.25 -15.95
C GLY A 66 -1.41 2.54 -15.24
N PRO A 67 -2.61 3.05 -15.60
CA PRO A 67 -3.11 4.37 -15.15
C PRO A 67 -3.35 4.51 -13.65
N ALA A 68 -3.51 3.41 -12.91
CA ALA A 68 -3.74 3.38 -11.48
C ALA A 68 -2.47 3.00 -10.68
N ALA A 69 -1.31 2.92 -11.34
CA ALA A 69 -0.06 2.40 -10.77
C ALA A 69 0.37 3.10 -9.49
N SER A 70 0.16 4.41 -9.36
CA SER A 70 0.61 5.17 -8.18
C SER A 70 -0.03 4.66 -6.89
N TRP A 71 -1.24 4.13 -6.93
CA TRP A 71 -1.92 3.55 -5.76
C TRP A 71 -1.19 2.31 -5.23
N GLY A 72 -0.81 1.39 -6.10
CA GLY A 72 -0.08 0.18 -5.70
C GLY A 72 1.39 0.45 -5.40
N ILE A 73 2.05 1.30 -6.20
CA ILE A 73 3.44 1.71 -5.98
C ILE A 73 3.59 2.35 -4.59
N SER A 74 2.69 3.25 -4.21
CA SER A 74 2.73 3.91 -2.90
C SER A 74 2.55 2.90 -1.75
N ASN A 75 1.70 1.89 -1.93
CA ASN A 75 1.53 0.80 -0.97
C ASN A 75 2.80 -0.03 -0.82
N GLN A 76 3.30 -0.57 -1.93
CA GLN A 76 4.50 -1.40 -1.95
C GLN A 76 5.69 -0.67 -1.31
N ARG A 77 5.96 0.55 -1.76
CA ARG A 77 7.08 1.37 -1.26
C ARG A 77 6.93 1.72 0.23
N SER A 78 5.71 1.98 0.69
CA SER A 78 5.44 2.23 2.11
C SER A 78 5.72 1.00 2.96
N MET A 79 5.31 -0.18 2.51
CA MET A 79 5.60 -1.44 3.20
C MET A 79 7.09 -1.75 3.23
N GLU A 80 7.79 -1.59 2.10
CA GLU A 80 9.24 -1.79 2.00
C GLU A 80 10.00 -0.82 2.90
N THR A 81 9.63 0.46 2.93
CA THR A 81 10.24 1.46 3.82
C THR A 81 10.05 1.09 5.29
N SER A 82 8.84 0.66 5.67
CA SER A 82 8.56 0.23 7.04
C SER A 82 9.34 -1.02 7.40
N ALA A 83 9.44 -2.00 6.49
CA ALA A 83 10.22 -3.22 6.71
C ALA A 83 11.72 -2.91 6.89
N ASP A 84 12.29 -2.03 6.06
CA ASP A 84 13.68 -1.60 6.20
C ASP A 84 13.95 -0.98 7.58
N LEU A 85 13.09 -0.04 8.03
CA LEU A 85 13.23 0.60 9.35
C LEU A 85 13.12 -0.41 10.50
N ILE A 86 12.22 -1.40 10.38
CA ILE A 86 12.07 -2.47 11.38
C ILE A 86 13.32 -3.34 11.43
N ASN A 87 13.83 -3.77 10.28
CA ASN A 87 14.99 -4.65 10.19
C ASN A 87 16.27 -3.95 10.68
N GLU A 88 16.47 -2.68 10.34
CA GLU A 88 17.58 -1.86 10.84
C GLU A 88 17.52 -1.66 12.37
N ALA A 89 16.31 -1.63 12.94
CA ALA A 89 16.11 -1.58 14.39
C ALA A 89 16.30 -2.95 15.08
N GLY A 90 16.73 -3.99 14.35
CA GLY A 90 16.99 -5.33 14.87
C GLY A 90 15.84 -6.31 14.68
N GLY A 91 14.83 -5.97 13.87
CA GLY A 91 13.69 -6.83 13.55
C GLY A 91 12.47 -6.62 14.47
N VAL A 92 11.46 -7.48 14.30
CA VAL A 92 10.21 -7.46 15.08
C VAL A 92 10.11 -8.70 15.96
N LYS A 93 9.87 -8.50 17.27
CA LYS A 93 9.71 -9.60 18.24
C LYS A 93 8.25 -10.03 18.32
N ILE A 94 7.97 -11.30 18.00
CA ILE A 94 6.64 -11.94 18.07
C ILE A 94 6.80 -13.27 18.79
N GLY A 95 6.06 -13.49 19.88
CA GLY A 95 6.06 -14.76 20.62
C GLY A 95 7.43 -15.23 21.13
N GLY A 96 8.34 -14.29 21.44
CA GLY A 96 9.69 -14.61 21.92
C GLY A 96 10.75 -14.70 20.83
N THR A 97 10.36 -14.83 19.54
CA THR A 97 11.28 -14.86 18.39
C THR A 97 11.33 -13.50 17.72
N THR A 98 12.53 -13.07 17.32
CA THR A 98 12.75 -11.86 16.53
C THR A 98 12.82 -12.22 15.06
N TYR A 99 12.08 -11.51 14.21
CA TYR A 99 11.99 -11.75 12.78
C TYR A 99 12.46 -10.52 12.00
N ASP A 100 13.14 -10.75 10.89
CA ASP A 100 13.29 -9.75 9.85
C ASP A 100 12.04 -9.77 8.94
N VAL A 101 11.53 -8.61 8.57
CA VAL A 101 10.34 -8.49 7.73
C VAL A 101 10.74 -8.40 6.26
N LYS A 102 10.12 -9.22 5.40
CA LYS A 102 10.31 -9.18 3.95
C LYS A 102 8.99 -9.00 3.23
N ILE A 103 8.92 -8.01 2.36
CA ILE A 103 7.76 -7.78 1.50
C ILE A 103 7.91 -8.62 0.22
N VAL A 104 6.87 -9.38 -0.12
CA VAL A 104 6.75 -10.15 -1.35
C VAL A 104 5.66 -9.51 -2.20
N ALA A 105 6.06 -8.85 -3.28
CA ALA A 105 5.14 -8.07 -4.12
C ALA A 105 4.71 -8.84 -5.37
N PHE A 106 3.48 -8.56 -5.82
CA PHE A 106 2.92 -9.02 -7.07
C PHE A 106 2.07 -7.93 -7.71
N ASP A 107 2.38 -7.59 -8.97
CA ASP A 107 1.62 -6.64 -9.77
C ASP A 107 0.39 -7.33 -10.40
N ASP A 108 -0.80 -6.98 -9.94
CA ASP A 108 -2.06 -7.49 -10.49
C ASP A 108 -2.52 -6.77 -11.77
N GLN A 109 -1.88 -5.67 -12.14
CA GLN A 109 -2.20 -4.87 -13.33
C GLN A 109 -3.68 -4.41 -13.39
N LYS A 110 -4.35 -4.33 -12.22
CA LYS A 110 -5.80 -4.07 -12.13
C LYS A 110 -6.66 -5.18 -12.78
N ASP A 111 -6.11 -6.37 -12.98
CA ASP A 111 -6.81 -7.53 -13.54
C ASP A 111 -7.21 -8.50 -12.40
N PRO A 112 -8.51 -8.78 -12.22
CA PRO A 112 -8.99 -9.69 -11.17
C PRO A 112 -8.39 -11.10 -11.27
N LYS A 113 -8.12 -11.61 -12.47
CA LYS A 113 -7.50 -12.94 -12.66
C LYS A 113 -6.05 -12.94 -12.19
N ARG A 114 -5.33 -11.85 -12.46
CA ARG A 114 -3.97 -11.68 -11.97
C ARG A 114 -3.94 -11.50 -10.45
N ALA A 115 -4.91 -10.77 -9.88
CA ALA A 115 -5.04 -10.65 -8.43
C ALA A 115 -5.23 -12.02 -7.77
N ILE A 116 -6.07 -12.90 -8.34
CA ILE A 116 -6.22 -14.31 -7.91
C ILE A 116 -4.88 -15.04 -7.98
N ALA A 117 -4.17 -14.97 -9.12
CA ALA A 117 -2.87 -15.62 -9.29
C ALA A 117 -1.83 -15.12 -8.27
N GLY A 118 -1.84 -13.80 -7.98
CA GLY A 118 -1.03 -13.19 -6.93
C GLY A 118 -1.34 -13.77 -5.55
N MET A 119 -2.61 -13.90 -5.20
CA MET A 119 -3.04 -14.47 -3.92
C MET A 119 -2.66 -15.97 -3.79
N GLU A 120 -2.80 -16.73 -4.87
CA GLU A 120 -2.35 -18.13 -4.91
C GLU A 120 -0.83 -18.24 -4.74
N LYS A 121 -0.06 -17.36 -5.36
CA LYS A 121 1.39 -17.29 -5.14
C LYS A 121 1.72 -17.00 -3.67
N MET A 122 1.01 -16.06 -3.03
CA MET A 122 1.21 -15.80 -1.60
C MET A 122 0.96 -17.06 -0.76
N ALA A 123 -0.13 -17.80 -1.06
CA ALA A 123 -0.43 -19.05 -0.40
C ALA A 123 0.68 -20.11 -0.58
N GLN A 124 1.21 -20.27 -1.80
CA GLN A 124 2.30 -21.21 -2.10
C GLN A 124 3.59 -20.87 -1.36
N GLU A 125 3.82 -19.57 -1.07
CA GLU A 125 4.97 -19.12 -0.29
C GLU A 125 4.73 -19.13 1.23
N GLY A 126 3.58 -19.64 1.70
CA GLY A 126 3.22 -19.70 3.12
C GLY A 126 2.94 -18.32 3.72
N ILE A 127 2.51 -17.36 2.92
CA ILE A 127 2.20 -16.00 3.36
C ILE A 127 0.72 -15.91 3.74
N HIS A 128 0.45 -15.60 5.01
CA HIS A 128 -0.89 -15.51 5.58
C HIS A 128 -1.43 -14.07 5.69
N TYR A 129 -0.60 -13.05 5.48
CA TYR A 129 -0.96 -11.64 5.59
C TYR A 129 -0.59 -10.90 4.32
N VAL A 130 -1.58 -10.32 3.65
CA VAL A 130 -1.42 -9.66 2.35
C VAL A 130 -2.02 -8.26 2.41
N VAL A 131 -1.33 -7.26 1.90
CA VAL A 131 -1.86 -5.90 1.70
C VAL A 131 -2.32 -5.76 0.26
N GLY A 132 -3.47 -5.13 0.04
CA GLY A 132 -4.15 -5.08 -1.25
C GLY A 132 -5.20 -6.20 -1.44
N PRO A 133 -5.82 -6.31 -2.62
CA PRO A 133 -5.70 -5.46 -3.82
C PRO A 133 -6.16 -4.00 -3.63
N ASN A 134 -5.84 -3.15 -4.63
CA ASN A 134 -6.11 -1.72 -4.55
C ASN A 134 -7.46 -1.29 -5.19
N VAL A 135 -8.19 -2.23 -5.81
CA VAL A 135 -9.44 -1.96 -6.54
C VAL A 135 -10.51 -3.00 -6.21
N ASP A 136 -11.77 -2.59 -6.38
CA ASP A 136 -12.95 -3.34 -5.95
C ASP A 136 -13.04 -4.74 -6.56
N ASP A 137 -12.88 -4.85 -7.88
CA ASP A 137 -12.99 -6.13 -8.61
C ASP A 137 -11.90 -7.12 -8.21
N GLY A 138 -10.66 -6.64 -8.06
CA GLY A 138 -9.54 -7.45 -7.58
C GLY A 138 -9.76 -7.94 -6.15
N ALA A 139 -10.19 -7.04 -5.26
CA ALA A 139 -10.47 -7.37 -3.86
C ALA A 139 -11.61 -8.39 -3.70
N ALA A 140 -12.66 -8.27 -4.52
CA ALA A 140 -13.75 -9.24 -4.55
C ALA A 140 -13.31 -10.60 -5.11
N ALA A 141 -12.55 -10.60 -6.18
CA ALA A 141 -12.10 -11.80 -6.86
C ALA A 141 -11.16 -12.68 -6.01
N VAL A 142 -10.30 -12.07 -5.17
CA VAL A 142 -9.37 -12.82 -4.32
C VAL A 142 -10.03 -13.42 -3.07
N ARG A 143 -11.23 -12.98 -2.71
CA ARG A 143 -11.91 -13.41 -1.47
C ARG A 143 -12.01 -14.93 -1.32
N PRO A 144 -12.50 -15.71 -2.30
CA PRO A 144 -12.61 -17.16 -2.16
C PRO A 144 -11.27 -17.84 -1.91
N VAL A 145 -10.21 -17.41 -2.60
CA VAL A 145 -8.85 -17.94 -2.41
C VAL A 145 -8.32 -17.58 -1.03
N ALA A 146 -8.48 -16.33 -0.60
CA ALA A 146 -8.03 -15.88 0.72
C ALA A 146 -8.72 -16.67 1.85
N GLU A 147 -10.03 -16.90 1.75
CA GLU A 147 -10.79 -17.68 2.72
C GLU A 147 -10.37 -19.16 2.71
N GLN A 148 -10.21 -19.76 1.54
CA GLN A 148 -9.80 -21.17 1.40
C GLN A 148 -8.38 -21.43 1.90
N LYS A 149 -7.45 -20.49 1.65
CA LYS A 149 -6.02 -20.61 2.00
C LYS A 149 -5.65 -20.04 3.36
N GLY A 150 -6.61 -19.49 4.11
CA GLY A 150 -6.34 -18.88 5.40
C GLY A 150 -5.42 -17.65 5.30
N ILE A 151 -5.73 -16.75 4.37
CA ILE A 151 -5.00 -15.49 4.18
C ILE A 151 -5.89 -14.34 4.66
N MET A 152 -5.38 -13.52 5.60
CA MET A 152 -5.94 -12.21 5.90
C MET A 152 -5.42 -11.21 4.88
N TYR A 153 -6.32 -10.40 4.30
CA TYR A 153 -5.89 -9.37 3.36
C TYR A 153 -6.48 -7.99 3.69
N PHE A 154 -5.71 -6.96 3.37
CA PHE A 154 -6.00 -5.56 3.67
C PHE A 154 -6.22 -4.79 2.37
N PRO A 155 -7.40 -4.92 1.74
CA PRO A 155 -7.67 -4.25 0.49
C PRO A 155 -7.95 -2.76 0.70
N TYR A 156 -7.75 -2.01 -0.36
CA TYR A 156 -8.13 -0.60 -0.50
C TYR A 156 -9.31 -0.50 -1.47
N ALA A 157 -10.39 -1.15 -1.11
CA ALA A 157 -11.60 -1.36 -1.91
C ALA A 157 -12.85 -1.09 -1.06
N PHE A 158 -13.92 -0.62 -1.67
CA PHE A 158 -15.05 -0.07 -0.94
C PHE A 158 -16.31 -0.93 -0.83
N PRO A 159 -16.51 -2.04 -1.58
CA PRO A 159 -17.74 -2.83 -1.44
C PRO A 159 -17.92 -3.33 0.00
N LYS A 160 -18.97 -2.89 0.66
CA LYS A 160 -19.26 -3.28 2.05
C LYS A 160 -19.40 -4.79 2.22
N SER A 161 -19.84 -5.50 1.17
CA SER A 161 -19.96 -6.96 1.15
C SER A 161 -18.65 -7.69 1.43
N LEU A 162 -17.49 -7.06 1.17
CA LEU A 162 -16.17 -7.63 1.50
C LEU A 162 -15.97 -7.75 3.01
N TYR A 163 -16.60 -6.88 3.79
CA TYR A 163 -16.32 -6.69 5.23
C TYR A 163 -17.47 -7.09 6.14
N THR A 164 -18.66 -7.36 5.57
CA THR A 164 -19.84 -7.77 6.31
C THR A 164 -19.86 -9.27 6.60
N LYS A 165 -20.74 -9.71 7.51
CA LYS A 165 -20.95 -11.14 7.79
C LYS A 165 -21.47 -11.92 6.58
N PRO A 166 -21.16 -13.22 6.42
CA PRO A 166 -20.30 -14.01 7.30
C PRO A 166 -18.88 -13.45 7.36
N ALA A 167 -18.16 -13.70 8.48
CA ALA A 167 -16.84 -13.15 8.69
C ALA A 167 -15.93 -13.37 7.47
N SER A 168 -15.39 -12.28 6.94
CA SER A 168 -14.46 -12.30 5.82
C SER A 168 -13.03 -12.16 6.34
N ASN A 169 -12.07 -12.67 5.58
CA ASN A 169 -10.66 -12.42 5.83
C ASN A 169 -10.21 -11.03 5.36
N ALA A 170 -11.11 -10.22 4.80
CA ALA A 170 -10.81 -8.85 4.38
C ALA A 170 -10.87 -7.85 5.55
N ILE A 171 -9.95 -6.92 5.57
CA ILE A 171 -9.91 -5.78 6.49
C ILE A 171 -9.71 -4.51 5.66
N LEU A 172 -10.67 -3.60 5.67
CA LEU A 172 -10.52 -2.33 4.95
C LEU A 172 -9.32 -1.54 5.48
N GLY A 173 -8.34 -1.32 4.60
CA GLY A 173 -7.04 -0.73 4.93
C GLY A 173 -7.04 0.81 5.05
N MET A 174 -8.18 1.47 4.89
CA MET A 174 -8.29 2.92 4.82
C MET A 174 -9.68 3.43 5.25
N VAL A 175 -9.87 4.75 5.18
CA VAL A 175 -11.19 5.38 5.22
C VAL A 175 -11.90 5.16 3.89
N ALA A 176 -13.15 4.71 3.93
CA ALA A 176 -13.92 4.50 2.72
C ALA A 176 -14.53 5.79 2.16
N ASN A 177 -14.84 5.79 0.85
CA ASN A 177 -15.50 6.91 0.17
C ASN A 177 -16.85 7.28 0.82
N TYR A 178 -17.63 6.30 1.27
CA TYR A 178 -18.92 6.52 1.98
C TYR A 178 -18.74 7.08 3.41
N GLN A 179 -17.50 7.20 3.88
CA GLN A 179 -17.13 7.91 5.11
C GLN A 179 -16.52 9.29 4.80
N SER A 180 -15.63 9.38 3.78
CA SER A 180 -14.97 10.64 3.40
C SER A 180 -15.91 11.60 2.71
N GLY A 181 -16.76 11.14 1.79
CA GLY A 181 -17.70 11.98 1.05
C GLY A 181 -18.62 12.80 1.96
N PRO A 182 -19.36 12.20 2.90
CA PRO A 182 -20.22 12.94 3.82
C PRO A 182 -19.48 14.00 4.65
N ALA A 183 -18.25 13.70 5.09
CA ALA A 183 -17.43 14.65 5.85
C ALA A 183 -16.99 15.85 4.98
N ILE A 184 -16.56 15.57 3.74
CA ILE A 184 -16.18 16.60 2.77
C ILE A 184 -17.40 17.50 2.46
N TYR A 185 -18.56 16.92 2.15
CA TYR A 185 -19.76 17.70 1.82
C TYR A 185 -20.21 18.57 2.98
N LYS A 186 -20.28 18.02 4.20
CA LYS A 186 -20.65 18.77 5.40
C LYS A 186 -19.68 19.96 5.64
N TYR A 187 -18.40 19.73 5.49
CA TYR A 187 -17.40 20.78 5.61
C TYR A 187 -17.59 21.87 4.55
N LEU A 188 -17.74 21.50 3.28
CA LEU A 188 -17.88 22.46 2.17
C LEU A 188 -19.19 23.23 2.22
N MET A 189 -20.29 22.59 2.67
CA MET A 189 -21.56 23.31 2.90
C MET A 189 -21.40 24.39 3.96
N LYS A 190 -20.71 24.08 5.05
CA LYS A 190 -20.49 25.03 6.16
C LYS A 190 -19.52 26.13 5.79
N GLU A 191 -18.36 25.79 5.23
CA GLU A 191 -17.24 26.73 5.06
C GLU A 191 -17.23 27.42 3.69
N LYS A 192 -17.89 26.84 2.68
CA LYS A 192 -17.92 27.35 1.29
C LYS A 192 -19.34 27.58 0.76
N ALA A 193 -20.37 27.35 1.58
CA ALA A 193 -21.78 27.56 1.25
C ALA A 193 -22.22 26.87 -0.05
N ILE A 194 -21.63 25.72 -0.42
CA ILE A 194 -22.03 24.98 -1.61
C ILE A 194 -23.48 24.47 -1.46
N LYS A 195 -24.21 24.44 -2.57
CA LYS A 195 -25.60 23.97 -2.64
C LYS A 195 -25.80 22.92 -3.70
N LYS A 196 -25.08 23.01 -4.83
CA LYS A 196 -25.22 22.16 -6.00
C LYS A 196 -23.95 21.32 -6.20
N VAL A 197 -24.14 20.03 -6.41
CA VAL A 197 -23.04 19.09 -6.67
C VAL A 197 -23.30 18.29 -7.94
N ALA A 198 -22.26 18.06 -8.71
CA ALA A 198 -22.27 17.18 -9.87
C ALA A 198 -21.17 16.13 -9.74
N PHE A 199 -21.39 14.95 -10.32
CA PHE A 199 -20.49 13.81 -10.29
C PHE A 199 -20.11 13.38 -11.70
N VAL A 200 -18.83 13.02 -11.88
CA VAL A 200 -18.30 12.39 -13.09
C VAL A 200 -17.45 11.20 -12.67
N ALA A 201 -17.59 10.08 -13.38
CA ALA A 201 -16.87 8.84 -13.07
C ALA A 201 -16.40 8.15 -14.35
N ALA A 202 -15.30 7.40 -14.27
CA ALA A 202 -14.96 6.43 -15.31
C ALA A 202 -16.04 5.33 -15.37
N ASN A 203 -16.26 4.76 -16.55
CA ASN A 203 -17.20 3.66 -16.75
C ASN A 203 -16.56 2.32 -16.29
N GLU A 204 -16.24 2.23 -15.01
CA GLU A 204 -15.71 1.05 -14.33
C GLU A 204 -16.44 0.85 -12.99
N SER A 205 -16.42 -0.37 -12.46
CA SER A 205 -17.18 -0.74 -11.25
C SER A 205 -16.86 0.15 -10.05
N ASP A 206 -15.58 0.39 -9.77
CA ASP A 206 -15.13 1.16 -8.63
C ASP A 206 -15.52 2.65 -8.71
N PRO A 207 -15.19 3.43 -9.76
CA PRO A 207 -15.65 4.81 -9.90
C PRO A 207 -17.17 4.97 -9.91
N LEU A 208 -17.90 4.04 -10.52
CA LEU A 208 -19.36 4.05 -10.55
C LEU A 208 -19.96 3.84 -9.14
N SER A 209 -19.44 2.88 -8.39
CA SER A 209 -19.83 2.62 -7.00
C SER A 209 -19.56 3.83 -6.10
N GLN A 210 -18.41 4.49 -6.26
CA GLN A 210 -18.06 5.70 -5.52
C GLN A 210 -19.00 6.87 -5.87
N ARG A 211 -19.28 7.09 -7.15
CA ARG A 211 -20.25 8.09 -7.63
C ARG A 211 -21.62 7.89 -6.99
N ASP A 212 -22.15 6.66 -7.05
CA ASP A 212 -23.48 6.35 -6.56
C ASP A 212 -23.58 6.56 -5.04
N SER A 213 -22.58 6.09 -4.30
CA SER A 213 -22.47 6.32 -2.85
C SER A 213 -22.32 7.81 -2.53
N GLY A 214 -21.50 8.54 -3.30
CA GLY A 214 -21.31 9.98 -3.16
C GLY A 214 -22.60 10.78 -3.41
N ALA A 215 -23.33 10.43 -4.46
CA ALA A 215 -24.60 11.08 -4.79
C ALA A 215 -25.68 10.85 -3.71
N VAL A 216 -25.76 9.64 -3.15
CA VAL A 216 -26.63 9.34 -2.00
C VAL A 216 -26.22 10.16 -0.78
N ALA A 217 -24.93 10.20 -0.46
CA ALA A 217 -24.41 10.96 0.67
C ALA A 217 -24.63 12.48 0.52
N ALA A 218 -24.45 13.01 -0.68
CA ALA A 218 -24.67 14.44 -0.97
C ALA A 218 -26.15 14.82 -0.77
N LYS A 219 -27.08 14.01 -1.27
CA LYS A 219 -28.53 14.22 -1.04
C LYS A 219 -28.87 14.14 0.45
N ALA A 220 -28.33 13.16 1.16
CA ALA A 220 -28.55 13.01 2.60
C ALA A 220 -27.98 14.19 3.41
N ALA A 221 -26.91 14.83 2.94
CA ALA A 221 -26.36 16.05 3.52
C ALA A 221 -27.17 17.31 3.18
N GLY A 222 -28.14 17.25 2.26
CA GLY A 222 -28.96 18.39 1.83
C GLY A 222 -28.48 19.12 0.58
N LEU A 223 -27.50 18.55 -0.15
CA LEU A 223 -27.05 19.10 -1.43
C LEU A 223 -28.00 18.73 -2.58
N GLN A 224 -28.20 19.64 -3.50
CA GLN A 224 -28.87 19.37 -4.77
C GLN A 224 -27.87 18.67 -5.72
N VAL A 225 -28.12 17.40 -6.06
CA VAL A 225 -27.38 16.68 -7.09
C VAL A 225 -27.91 17.08 -8.46
N VAL A 226 -27.15 17.88 -9.20
CA VAL A 226 -27.58 18.42 -10.50
C VAL A 226 -27.15 17.57 -11.68
N SER A 227 -26.14 16.71 -11.50
CA SER A 227 -25.70 15.70 -12.47
C SER A 227 -24.99 14.56 -11.74
N ALA A 228 -25.34 13.30 -12.08
CA ALA A 228 -24.67 12.11 -11.54
C ALA A 228 -24.55 10.96 -12.56
N ASN A 229 -25.02 11.14 -13.80
CA ASN A 229 -25.08 10.04 -14.77
C ASN A 229 -24.02 10.15 -15.88
N VAL A 230 -23.13 11.13 -15.79
CA VAL A 230 -22.08 11.33 -16.80
C VAL A 230 -20.89 10.43 -16.48
N THR A 231 -20.51 9.65 -17.49
CA THR A 231 -19.34 8.74 -17.41
C THR A 231 -18.43 8.96 -18.59
N TYR A 232 -17.18 8.48 -18.47
CA TYR A 232 -16.20 8.44 -19.55
C TYR A 232 -15.51 7.09 -19.62
N GLN A 233 -14.96 6.73 -20.77
CA GLN A 233 -14.18 5.50 -20.94
C GLN A 233 -12.76 5.71 -20.45
N VAL A 234 -12.09 4.64 -20.00
CA VAL A 234 -10.73 4.72 -19.44
C VAL A 234 -9.66 5.14 -20.45
N ASP A 235 -9.93 5.01 -21.73
CA ASP A 235 -9.08 5.46 -22.83
C ASP A 235 -9.42 6.87 -23.35
N THR A 236 -10.36 7.57 -22.67
CA THR A 236 -10.73 8.94 -23.03
C THR A 236 -9.54 9.89 -22.88
N THR A 237 -9.24 10.64 -23.92
CA THR A 237 -8.16 11.66 -23.96
C THR A 237 -8.71 13.09 -24.07
N ASP A 238 -9.92 13.29 -24.61
CA ASP A 238 -10.63 14.57 -24.62
C ASP A 238 -11.82 14.52 -23.67
N PHE A 239 -11.72 15.25 -22.57
CA PHE A 239 -12.77 15.34 -21.56
C PHE A 239 -13.77 16.48 -21.78
N THR A 240 -13.59 17.30 -22.84
CA THR A 240 -14.50 18.42 -23.15
C THR A 240 -15.95 17.95 -23.36
N PRO A 241 -16.22 16.92 -24.20
CA PRO A 241 -17.59 16.43 -24.40
C PRO A 241 -18.22 15.84 -23.13
N VAL A 242 -17.39 15.25 -22.25
CA VAL A 242 -17.82 14.67 -20.98
C VAL A 242 -18.22 15.76 -19.98
N LEU A 243 -17.42 16.81 -19.85
CA LEU A 243 -17.58 17.84 -18.83
C LEU A 243 -18.55 18.95 -19.24
N LEU A 244 -18.69 19.26 -20.53
CA LEU A 244 -19.54 20.34 -21.01
C LEU A 244 -20.99 20.25 -20.51
N PRO A 245 -21.70 19.10 -20.62
CA PRO A 245 -23.06 18.99 -20.09
C PRO A 245 -23.13 19.12 -18.57
N VAL A 246 -22.08 18.68 -17.86
CA VAL A 246 -22.02 18.79 -16.39
C VAL A 246 -21.83 20.25 -15.96
N ILE A 247 -20.88 20.95 -16.58
CA ILE A 247 -20.59 22.38 -16.24
C ILE A 247 -21.79 23.29 -16.56
N LYS A 248 -22.55 22.99 -17.61
CA LYS A 248 -23.79 23.73 -17.95
C LYS A 248 -24.86 23.65 -16.85
N THR A 249 -24.83 22.65 -15.95
CA THR A 249 -25.73 22.60 -14.80
C THR A 249 -25.32 23.56 -13.68
N ALA A 250 -24.22 24.27 -13.83
CA ALA A 250 -23.63 25.22 -12.90
C ALA A 250 -23.50 24.66 -11.45
N PRO A 251 -22.77 23.54 -11.25
CA PRO A 251 -22.53 23.02 -9.92
C PRO A 251 -21.55 23.90 -9.13
N ASP A 252 -21.75 24.02 -7.82
CA ASP A 252 -20.77 24.63 -6.92
C ASP A 252 -19.57 23.70 -6.67
N LEU A 253 -19.84 22.38 -6.71
CA LEU A 253 -18.84 21.32 -6.53
C LEU A 253 -18.94 20.29 -7.65
N LEU A 254 -17.83 20.04 -8.33
CA LEU A 254 -17.64 18.92 -9.25
C LEU A 254 -16.84 17.82 -8.53
N VAL A 255 -17.45 16.63 -8.38
CA VAL A 255 -16.80 15.46 -7.78
C VAL A 255 -16.31 14.53 -8.89
N LEU A 256 -15.02 14.26 -8.90
CA LEU A 256 -14.36 13.29 -9.78
C LEU A 256 -14.29 11.96 -9.04
N SER A 257 -15.37 11.18 -9.08
CA SER A 257 -15.51 9.96 -8.27
C SER A 257 -14.58 8.86 -8.72
N GLY A 258 -13.78 8.33 -7.79
CA GLY A 258 -12.84 7.23 -8.04
C GLY A 258 -11.83 7.55 -9.14
N VAL A 259 -11.56 8.83 -9.39
CA VAL A 259 -10.68 9.25 -10.48
C VAL A 259 -9.27 8.69 -10.32
N SER A 260 -8.74 8.07 -11.38
CA SER A 260 -7.36 7.61 -11.41
C SER A 260 -6.38 8.79 -11.38
N PRO A 261 -5.18 8.61 -10.80
CA PRO A 261 -4.16 9.66 -10.80
C PRO A 261 -3.80 10.20 -12.17
N ALA A 262 -3.87 9.35 -13.22
CA ALA A 262 -3.59 9.76 -14.60
C ALA A 262 -4.69 10.68 -15.18
N HIS A 263 -5.95 10.47 -14.82
CA HIS A 263 -7.08 11.24 -15.36
C HIS A 263 -7.39 12.51 -14.56
N ALA A 264 -7.08 12.53 -13.26
CA ALA A 264 -7.40 13.69 -12.42
C ALA A 264 -6.87 15.02 -12.99
N PRO A 265 -5.59 15.15 -13.37
CA PRO A 265 -5.09 16.41 -13.91
C PRO A 265 -5.72 16.79 -15.25
N GLN A 266 -6.07 15.81 -16.09
CA GLN A 266 -6.69 16.06 -17.39
C GLN A 266 -8.12 16.60 -17.23
N LEU A 267 -8.93 15.97 -16.37
CA LEU A 267 -10.29 16.42 -16.04
C LEU A 267 -10.27 17.81 -15.39
N ILE A 268 -9.36 18.06 -14.45
CA ILE A 268 -9.22 19.37 -13.80
C ILE A 268 -8.86 20.43 -14.83
N ARG A 269 -7.87 20.18 -15.70
CA ARG A 269 -7.46 21.11 -16.75
C ARG A 269 -8.63 21.41 -17.68
N SER A 270 -9.27 20.39 -18.24
CA SER A 270 -10.41 20.57 -19.15
C SER A 270 -11.54 21.37 -18.51
N ALA A 271 -11.88 21.10 -17.25
CA ALA A 271 -12.90 21.88 -16.54
C ALA A 271 -12.51 23.37 -16.41
N ARG A 272 -11.25 23.64 -16.04
CA ARG A 272 -10.76 25.02 -15.85
C ARG A 272 -10.64 25.78 -17.17
N GLU A 273 -10.18 25.15 -18.24
CA GLU A 273 -10.08 25.73 -19.57
C GLU A 273 -11.46 26.06 -20.15
N MET A 274 -12.50 25.29 -19.84
CA MET A 274 -13.90 25.61 -20.15
C MET A 274 -14.49 26.72 -19.26
N GLY A 275 -13.71 27.32 -18.36
CA GLY A 275 -14.12 28.42 -17.50
C GLY A 275 -14.82 28.01 -16.21
N TYR A 276 -14.86 26.72 -15.83
CA TYR A 276 -15.43 26.29 -14.56
C TYR A 276 -14.65 26.88 -13.38
N LYS A 277 -15.36 27.61 -12.48
CA LYS A 277 -14.80 28.30 -11.31
C LYS A 277 -15.18 27.64 -9.99
N GLY A 278 -16.10 26.65 -10.01
CA GLY A 278 -16.53 25.93 -8.80
C GLY A 278 -15.42 25.07 -8.20
N LEU A 279 -15.71 24.47 -7.06
CA LEU A 279 -14.78 23.54 -6.40
C LEU A 279 -14.70 22.21 -7.16
N ILE A 280 -13.54 21.59 -7.10
CA ILE A 280 -13.34 20.23 -7.64
C ILE A 280 -12.83 19.35 -6.51
N SER A 281 -13.42 18.16 -6.33
CA SER A 281 -12.97 17.21 -5.31
C SER A 281 -12.96 15.78 -5.82
N THR A 282 -12.30 14.92 -5.05
CA THR A 282 -12.43 13.46 -5.11
C THR A 282 -12.45 12.91 -3.68
N GLU A 283 -13.02 11.74 -3.49
CA GLU A 283 -13.01 11.00 -2.23
C GLU A 283 -11.81 10.06 -2.08
N THR A 284 -10.90 10.05 -3.06
CA THR A 284 -9.69 9.24 -3.09
C THR A 284 -8.44 10.09 -2.93
N ALA A 285 -7.34 9.45 -2.50
CA ALA A 285 -6.05 10.13 -2.44
C ALA A 285 -5.45 10.33 -3.85
N GLN A 286 -4.69 11.39 -4.01
CA GLN A 286 -4.07 11.77 -5.27
C GLN A 286 -2.59 12.12 -5.07
N ASP A 287 -1.82 12.07 -6.16
CA ASP A 287 -0.40 12.41 -6.17
C ASP A 287 -0.19 13.87 -6.56
N ALA A 288 0.43 14.66 -5.67
CA ALA A 288 0.69 16.08 -5.90
C ALA A 288 1.63 16.33 -7.08
N ASN A 289 2.58 15.44 -7.35
CA ASN A 289 3.52 15.57 -8.46
C ASN A 289 2.81 15.36 -9.81
N VAL A 290 1.96 14.33 -9.88
CA VAL A 290 1.14 14.06 -11.07
C VAL A 290 0.20 15.25 -11.36
N LEU A 291 -0.41 15.83 -10.34
CA LEU A 291 -1.22 17.04 -10.49
C LEU A 291 -0.39 18.24 -10.94
N LYS A 292 0.80 18.43 -10.38
CA LYS A 292 1.73 19.50 -10.75
C LYS A 292 2.14 19.43 -12.23
N GLU A 293 2.52 18.23 -12.67
CA GLU A 293 2.96 17.99 -14.04
C GLU A 293 1.80 18.09 -15.05
N GLY A 294 0.65 17.54 -14.69
CA GLY A 294 -0.48 17.42 -15.61
C GLY A 294 -1.43 18.60 -15.64
N ALA A 295 -1.60 19.36 -14.55
CA ALA A 295 -2.53 20.49 -14.48
C ALA A 295 -1.90 21.78 -13.93
N GLY A 296 -0.75 21.70 -13.26
CA GLY A 296 -0.04 22.86 -12.72
C GLY A 296 -0.92 23.70 -11.80
N LYS A 297 -0.95 25.02 -12.04
CA LYS A 297 -1.77 25.96 -11.26
C LYS A 297 -3.27 25.79 -11.43
N LEU A 298 -3.72 25.12 -12.49
CA LEU A 298 -5.15 24.86 -12.71
C LEU A 298 -5.71 23.88 -11.67
N ALA A 299 -4.84 23.07 -11.03
CA ALA A 299 -5.21 22.19 -9.93
C ALA A 299 -5.35 22.92 -8.58
N ASN A 300 -4.95 24.19 -8.44
CA ASN A 300 -5.09 24.92 -7.17
C ASN A 300 -6.57 24.91 -6.72
N GLY A 301 -6.78 24.54 -5.45
CA GLY A 301 -8.11 24.39 -4.87
C GLY A 301 -8.73 23.00 -5.06
N PHE A 302 -8.05 22.04 -5.74
CA PHE A 302 -8.52 20.66 -5.82
C PHE A 302 -8.44 19.98 -4.45
N ILE A 303 -9.52 19.28 -4.08
CA ILE A 303 -9.68 18.66 -2.76
C ILE A 303 -9.59 17.15 -2.90
N SER A 304 -8.75 16.53 -2.07
CA SER A 304 -8.61 15.08 -1.99
C SER A 304 -8.35 14.61 -0.56
N VAL A 305 -8.31 13.31 -0.34
CA VAL A 305 -7.94 12.77 0.98
C VAL A 305 -6.42 12.67 1.11
N GLY A 306 -5.93 12.78 2.33
CA GLY A 306 -4.52 12.66 2.69
C GLY A 306 -4.31 11.71 3.86
N GLY A 307 -3.25 11.89 4.63
CA GLY A 307 -2.96 10.94 5.70
C GLY A 307 -1.92 11.37 6.74
N ALA A 308 -1.22 10.40 7.31
CA ALA A 308 -0.46 10.54 8.56
C ALA A 308 0.73 11.50 8.50
N SER A 309 1.26 11.85 7.33
CA SER A 309 2.38 12.80 7.22
C SER A 309 1.96 14.27 7.40
N THR A 310 0.66 14.52 7.52
CA THR A 310 0.13 15.85 7.88
C THR A 310 0.85 16.39 9.12
N PRO A 311 1.41 17.61 9.09
CA PRO A 311 2.23 18.14 10.19
C PRO A 311 1.56 18.11 11.56
N GLN A 312 0.23 18.30 11.62
CA GLN A 312 -0.56 18.27 12.84
C GLN A 312 -0.65 16.87 13.48
N LEU A 313 -0.44 15.83 12.71
CA LEU A 313 -0.60 14.43 13.13
C LEU A 313 0.72 13.65 13.21
N ALA A 314 1.71 14.03 12.42
CA ALA A 314 2.94 13.28 12.25
C ALA A 314 3.79 13.21 13.53
N SER A 315 4.08 11.99 14.00
CA SER A 315 5.07 11.72 15.03
C SER A 315 6.51 11.83 14.48
N ASP A 316 7.51 11.77 15.36
CA ASP A 316 8.92 11.64 14.95
C ASP A 316 9.13 10.40 14.06
N LYS A 317 8.49 9.30 14.39
CA LYS A 317 8.56 8.06 13.60
C LYS A 317 7.95 8.22 12.21
N MET A 318 6.88 9.00 12.09
CA MET A 318 6.33 9.34 10.78
C MET A 318 7.30 10.24 9.97
N ARG A 319 7.95 11.20 10.61
CA ARG A 319 8.97 12.04 9.96
C ARG A 319 10.19 11.23 9.51
N GLU A 320 10.64 10.29 10.34
CA GLU A 320 11.71 9.33 10.00
C GLU A 320 11.31 8.48 8.80
N PHE A 321 10.09 7.93 8.80
CA PHE A 321 9.54 7.16 7.69
C PHE A 321 9.54 7.96 6.38
N VAL A 322 9.03 9.19 6.37
CA VAL A 322 9.02 10.07 5.19
C VAL A 322 10.44 10.35 4.70
N THR A 323 11.38 10.59 5.61
CA THR A 323 12.77 10.83 5.27
C THR A 323 13.41 9.61 4.61
N ARG A 324 13.18 8.42 5.16
CA ARG A 324 13.66 7.15 4.60
C ARG A 324 13.04 6.86 3.24
N TYR A 325 11.72 7.05 3.11
CA TYR A 325 11.02 6.87 1.85
C TYR A 325 11.63 7.76 0.75
N LYS A 326 11.82 9.06 1.04
CA LYS A 326 12.44 10.01 0.10
C LYS A 326 13.86 9.60 -0.28
N LYS A 327 14.66 9.14 0.69
CA LYS A 327 16.02 8.66 0.43
C LYS A 327 16.04 7.46 -0.52
N LYS A 328 15.07 6.54 -0.41
CA LYS A 328 15.03 5.29 -1.18
C LYS A 328 14.39 5.46 -2.56
N PHE A 329 13.31 6.27 -2.65
CA PHE A 329 12.44 6.33 -3.82
C PHE A 329 12.33 7.73 -4.45
N GLY A 330 13.02 8.73 -3.93
CA GLY A 330 12.90 10.11 -4.35
C GLY A 330 11.83 10.86 -3.56
N GLU A 331 10.77 11.31 -4.23
CA GLU A 331 9.72 12.08 -3.56
C GLU A 331 8.70 11.19 -2.85
N TYR A 332 8.25 11.64 -1.68
CA TYR A 332 7.13 11.06 -0.96
C TYR A 332 5.84 11.62 -1.53
N ASN A 333 4.98 10.78 -2.07
CA ASN A 333 3.69 11.22 -2.58
C ASN A 333 2.59 11.09 -1.50
N ASP A 334 1.51 11.90 -1.64
CA ASP A 334 0.44 11.96 -0.65
C ASP A 334 -0.41 10.67 -0.61
N GLU A 335 -0.39 9.88 -1.68
CA GLU A 335 -0.95 8.52 -1.69
C GLU A 335 -0.34 7.63 -0.60
N SER A 336 0.96 7.74 -0.38
CA SER A 336 1.68 6.97 0.65
C SER A 336 1.19 7.29 2.07
N ASN A 337 0.58 8.45 2.29
CA ASN A 337 0.05 8.84 3.59
C ASN A 337 -1.04 7.91 4.13
N THR A 338 -1.80 7.26 3.24
CA THR A 338 -2.87 6.35 3.63
C THR A 338 -2.38 4.92 3.80
N LYS A 339 -1.15 4.61 3.34
CA LYS A 339 -0.63 3.25 3.18
C LYS A 339 0.34 2.80 4.26
N VAL A 340 0.86 3.73 5.06
CA VAL A 340 1.87 3.43 6.10
C VAL A 340 1.37 2.49 7.20
N TYR A 341 0.06 2.42 7.41
CA TYR A 341 -0.51 1.72 8.56
C TYR A 341 -0.60 0.21 8.41
N ALA A 342 -0.81 -0.33 7.19
CA ALA A 342 -1.17 -1.75 7.02
C ALA A 342 -0.16 -2.70 7.68
N LEU A 343 1.14 -2.47 7.47
CA LEU A 343 2.17 -3.30 8.08
C LEU A 343 2.17 -3.18 9.61
N ALA A 344 1.98 -1.96 10.14
CA ALA A 344 1.90 -1.75 11.59
C ALA A 344 0.73 -2.51 12.22
N TYR A 345 -0.46 -2.49 11.60
CA TYR A 345 -1.62 -3.24 12.07
C TYR A 345 -1.37 -4.74 12.11
N ILE A 346 -0.77 -5.30 11.05
CA ILE A 346 -0.43 -6.72 10.98
C ILE A 346 0.54 -7.08 12.10
N LEU A 347 1.66 -6.37 12.21
CA LEU A 347 2.72 -6.71 13.16
C LEU A 347 2.30 -6.50 14.61
N GLU A 348 1.63 -5.40 14.95
CA GLU A 348 1.19 -5.14 16.32
C GLU A 348 0.08 -6.10 16.77
N THR A 349 -0.80 -6.53 15.87
CA THR A 349 -1.80 -7.56 16.19
C THR A 349 -1.14 -8.92 16.43
N LEU A 350 -0.11 -9.29 15.62
CA LEU A 350 0.66 -10.52 15.83
C LEU A 350 1.50 -10.48 17.12
N LYS A 351 2.01 -9.32 17.52
CA LYS A 351 2.66 -9.15 18.85
C LYS A 351 1.67 -9.38 19.98
N ALA A 352 0.45 -8.86 19.84
CA ALA A 352 -0.60 -9.03 20.86
C ALA A 352 -1.06 -10.49 20.97
N ASN A 353 -1.10 -11.23 19.88
CA ASN A 353 -1.43 -12.66 19.86
C ASN A 353 -0.55 -13.42 18.84
N PRO A 354 0.59 -13.97 19.29
CA PRO A 354 1.49 -14.72 18.40
C PRO A 354 0.89 -15.96 17.76
N LYS A 355 -0.22 -16.52 18.29
CA LYS A 355 -0.92 -17.65 17.67
C LYS A 355 -1.45 -17.30 16.27
N GLY A 356 -1.68 -16.01 15.98
CA GLY A 356 -2.00 -15.51 14.65
C GLY A 356 -0.97 -15.85 13.58
N MET A 357 0.29 -16.10 13.95
CA MET A 357 1.32 -16.57 12.99
C MET A 357 0.97 -17.90 12.33
N ALA A 358 0.28 -18.79 13.07
CA ALA A 358 -0.09 -20.12 12.59
C ALA A 358 -1.56 -20.22 12.16
N ASP A 359 -2.44 -19.40 12.72
CA ASP A 359 -3.89 -19.45 12.47
C ASP A 359 -4.48 -18.03 12.39
N VAL A 360 -4.91 -17.64 11.22
CA VAL A 360 -5.55 -16.33 10.99
C VAL A 360 -6.85 -16.13 11.79
N LYS A 361 -7.50 -17.20 12.23
CA LYS A 361 -8.68 -17.09 13.13
C LYS A 361 -8.30 -16.51 14.49
N GLU A 362 -7.10 -16.81 14.99
CA GLU A 362 -6.58 -16.21 16.21
C GLU A 362 -6.29 -14.73 16.04
N PHE A 363 -5.80 -14.33 14.87
CA PHE A 363 -5.68 -12.92 14.50
C PHE A 363 -7.06 -12.22 14.49
N GLN A 364 -8.07 -12.83 13.87
CA GLN A 364 -9.43 -12.29 13.81
C GLN A 364 -10.06 -12.10 15.19
N LYS A 365 -9.89 -13.08 16.10
CA LYS A 365 -10.37 -12.96 17.50
C LYS A 365 -9.71 -11.79 18.23
N THR A 366 -8.43 -11.55 17.96
CA THR A 366 -7.68 -10.47 18.59
C THR A 366 -8.20 -9.09 18.17
N MET A 367 -8.70 -8.94 16.94
CA MET A 367 -9.15 -7.65 16.40
C MET A 367 -10.25 -6.99 17.23
N ASP A 368 -11.13 -7.77 17.87
CA ASP A 368 -12.28 -7.21 18.60
C ASP A 368 -11.87 -6.40 19.83
N SER A 369 -10.76 -6.74 20.47
CA SER A 369 -10.23 -6.07 21.68
C SER A 369 -8.89 -5.37 21.45
N PHE A 370 -8.30 -5.51 20.26
CA PHE A 370 -6.98 -5.00 19.96
C PHE A 370 -6.88 -3.48 20.09
N GLN A 371 -5.88 -3.04 20.85
CA GLN A 371 -5.42 -1.67 20.90
C GLN A 371 -3.91 -1.64 21.12
N ALA A 372 -3.20 -0.81 20.37
CA ALA A 372 -1.79 -0.52 20.55
C ALA A 372 -1.52 0.98 20.32
N PRO A 373 -0.46 1.57 20.87
CA PRO A 373 -0.06 2.93 20.51
C PRO A 373 0.15 3.05 19.00
N ASN A 374 -0.31 4.14 18.41
CA ASN A 374 -0.05 4.40 16.98
C ASN A 374 1.35 5.05 16.84
N PRO A 375 2.33 4.36 16.25
CA PRO A 375 3.69 4.88 16.19
C PRO A 375 3.86 6.07 15.26
N TYR A 376 2.93 6.27 14.33
CA TYR A 376 3.03 7.28 13.26
C TYR A 376 2.29 8.59 13.59
N MET A 377 1.55 8.63 14.70
CA MET A 377 0.77 9.80 15.10
C MET A 377 1.18 10.31 16.47
N VAL A 378 1.09 11.63 16.64
CA VAL A 378 1.29 12.30 17.93
C VAL A 378 0.13 12.04 18.89
N GLY A 379 0.35 12.26 20.20
CA GLY A 379 -0.66 12.13 21.24
C GLY A 379 -1.02 10.68 21.55
N ASP A 380 -2.24 10.46 22.06
CA ASP A 380 -2.72 9.16 22.52
C ASP A 380 -3.40 8.32 21.43
N ALA A 381 -3.07 8.57 20.16
CA ALA A 381 -3.62 7.83 19.03
C ALA A 381 -3.35 6.33 19.16
N LYS A 382 -4.37 5.53 18.85
CA LYS A 382 -4.29 4.06 18.96
C LYS A 382 -4.49 3.41 17.59
N LEU A 383 -3.72 2.34 17.35
CA LEU A 383 -4.09 1.33 16.37
C LEU A 383 -5.22 0.51 16.99
N LYS A 384 -6.37 0.46 16.35
CA LYS A 384 -7.54 -0.35 16.73
C LYS A 384 -8.35 -0.69 15.49
N TYR A 385 -9.12 -1.77 15.55
CA TYR A 385 -10.06 -2.08 14.48
C TYR A 385 -11.43 -1.46 14.77
N VAL A 386 -12.06 -0.94 13.74
CA VAL A 386 -13.39 -0.31 13.74
C VAL A 386 -14.29 -0.94 12.68
N GLY A 387 -15.49 -0.39 12.45
CA GLY A 387 -16.40 -0.84 11.39
C GLY A 387 -17.67 -1.48 11.90
N MET A 388 -17.95 -1.48 13.21
CA MET A 388 -19.21 -2.02 13.76
C MET A 388 -20.45 -1.36 13.14
N THR A 389 -20.43 -0.05 12.97
CA THR A 389 -21.53 0.72 12.34
C THR A 389 -21.67 0.37 10.85
N SER A 390 -20.55 0.26 10.14
CA SER A 390 -20.56 0.06 8.67
C SER A 390 -20.77 -1.38 8.27
N PHE A 391 -20.28 -2.38 9.05
CA PHE A 391 -20.18 -3.78 8.64
C PHE A 391 -20.78 -4.77 9.64
N GLY A 392 -21.23 -4.32 10.81
CA GLY A 392 -21.67 -5.20 11.90
C GLY A 392 -20.55 -6.01 12.54
N GLN A 393 -19.30 -5.68 12.23
CA GLN A 393 -18.07 -6.29 12.77
C GLN A 393 -16.85 -5.37 12.56
N LYS A 394 -15.79 -5.56 13.36
CA LYS A 394 -14.56 -4.76 13.28
C LYS A 394 -13.67 -5.25 12.13
N ARG A 395 -13.89 -4.74 10.94
CA ARG A 395 -13.18 -5.10 9.70
C ARG A 395 -12.60 -3.89 8.98
N GLN A 396 -12.17 -2.88 9.72
CA GLN A 396 -11.51 -1.69 9.20
C GLN A 396 -10.42 -1.23 10.15
N VAL A 397 -9.30 -0.76 9.62
CA VAL A 397 -8.27 -0.07 10.39
C VAL A 397 -8.78 1.32 10.81
N SER A 398 -8.56 1.71 12.05
CA SER A 398 -8.90 3.07 12.53
C SER A 398 -7.78 4.03 12.15
N VAL A 399 -8.02 4.82 11.11
CA VAL A 399 -7.15 5.91 10.70
C VAL A 399 -7.95 7.19 10.59
N PRO A 400 -7.38 8.37 10.88
CA PRO A 400 -8.11 9.63 10.72
C PRO A 400 -8.40 9.88 9.24
N LEU A 401 -9.54 10.48 8.97
CA LEU A 401 -9.79 11.12 7.70
C LEU A 401 -9.04 12.45 7.67
N VAL A 402 -8.05 12.56 6.82
CA VAL A 402 -7.38 13.82 6.50
C VAL A 402 -7.87 14.27 5.14
N VAL A 403 -8.40 15.47 5.04
CA VAL A 403 -8.79 16.07 3.78
C VAL A 403 -7.84 17.21 3.47
N ASN A 404 -7.28 17.16 2.27
CA ASN A 404 -6.27 18.09 1.79
C ASN A 404 -6.81 18.96 0.66
N VAL A 405 -6.21 20.12 0.47
CA VAL A 405 -6.37 20.99 -0.68
C VAL A 405 -5.04 21.16 -1.40
N TYR A 406 -5.04 20.99 -2.71
CA TYR A 406 -3.86 21.21 -3.54
C TYR A 406 -3.57 22.69 -3.72
N LYS A 407 -2.32 23.09 -3.49
CA LYS A 407 -1.85 24.47 -3.63
C LYS A 407 -0.39 24.50 -4.06
N ASP A 408 -0.13 25.11 -5.19
CA ASP A 408 1.21 25.39 -5.73
C ASP A 408 2.19 24.19 -5.67
N GLY A 409 1.71 23.01 -6.11
CA GLY A 409 2.54 21.81 -6.25
C GLY A 409 2.55 20.88 -5.05
N LYS A 410 1.79 21.16 -3.99
CA LYS A 410 1.70 20.32 -2.79
C LYS A 410 0.30 20.32 -2.20
N PHE A 411 0.02 19.33 -1.36
CA PHE A 411 -1.19 19.31 -0.56
C PHE A 411 -0.99 20.00 0.79
N GLU A 412 -1.99 20.78 1.18
CA GLU A 412 -2.11 21.37 2.52
C GLU A 412 -3.35 20.79 3.20
N THR A 413 -3.27 20.51 4.49
CA THR A 413 -4.40 19.97 5.24
C THR A 413 -5.53 20.99 5.34
N LEU A 414 -6.71 20.61 4.87
CA LEU A 414 -7.93 21.41 4.96
C LEU A 414 -8.64 21.16 6.30
N PHE A 415 -8.85 19.90 6.66
CA PHE A 415 -9.36 19.49 7.97
C PHE A 415 -9.02 18.01 8.27
N VAL A 416 -9.17 17.66 9.55
CA VAL A 416 -9.04 16.29 10.05
C VAL A 416 -10.34 15.90 10.75
N ALA A 417 -10.83 14.67 10.50
CA ALA A 417 -12.00 14.11 11.17
C ALA A 417 -11.74 12.67 11.61
N GLN A 418 -12.42 12.23 12.66
CA GLN A 418 -12.52 10.82 13.01
C GLN A 418 -13.72 10.23 12.27
N VAL A 419 -13.55 9.02 11.77
CA VAL A 419 -14.61 8.22 11.13
C VAL A 419 -14.67 6.85 11.81
N ASP A 420 -15.90 6.37 12.06
CA ASP A 420 -16.18 5.08 12.69
C ASP A 420 -16.55 4.02 11.65
#